data_51357ef63c335ce43d27fae0a15a5eac
#
_entry.id   51357ef63c335ce43d27fae0a15a5eac
#
_cell.length_a   1.000
_cell.length_b   1.000
_cell.length_c   1.000
_cell.angle_alpha   90.00
_cell.angle_beta   90.00
_cell.angle_gamma   90.00
#
_symmetry.space_group_name_H-M   'P 1'
#
loop_
_entity.id
_entity.type
_entity.pdbx_description
1 polymer ?
#
loop_
_entity_poly.entity_id
_entity_poly.type
_entity_poly.pdbx_seq_one_letter_code
_entity_poly.pdbx_strand_id
1 'polypeptide(L)'
;MSDPNFLIAAWARIRSNSGSLTFALSKETLDGIALSWFEETANTMRNGIFQFSPSRRTYISKSDGGKRPLTIPSPRDKIVQEAMRFLLMLVFEGDFSTNSHGWVSGRGCHTALNQIKMEFAHDNWLIEGDIDQQFPSLNHQVLVNLLETKIDDQAFIDLIYKYLRVGYGESPDKIVKMRIGTSQGGVLSPVLANIYMTPFDKWVERDLIPKYTKGKRRKANPVYTKMIRSGKVTDHSIPSLYAHDRNFIRLHYVRYADDFIMGLNGPKIYCKQIVDECKTFLFEQLKLTLNIEKTKITHSQLDSATFLGYRVYKTKLSKMKIAYNLKGQLSRRTTNTILDGPIDRIVKKLNERGYTKKDGSPTRNGRFINHTLYDMIEHYKMVERGILQYYKLANNYGRVAARVHYILKYSCALTIASKMKLTTLRRVFNKYGKNLNIKDESGKLLLITRRSIIVVRKSLL
;
A
#
# COMPACT_ATOMS: atom_id res chain seq x y z
N MET A 1 -7.04 -4.75 -29.48
CA MET A 1 -6.27 -3.50 -29.42
C MET A 1 -6.63 -2.56 -30.59
N SER A 2 -6.73 -3.07 -31.81
CA SER A 2 -6.93 -2.27 -33.02
C SER A 2 -8.41 -1.89 -33.29
N ASP A 3 -9.19 -1.65 -32.25
CA ASP A 3 -10.56 -1.18 -32.29
C ASP A 3 -10.63 0.23 -31.68
N PRO A 4 -11.04 1.26 -32.45
CA PRO A 4 -11.18 2.61 -31.95
C PRO A 4 -12.09 2.73 -30.72
N ASN A 5 -13.19 1.97 -30.66
CA ASN A 5 -14.12 1.99 -29.52
C ASN A 5 -13.47 1.48 -28.24
N PHE A 6 -12.58 0.49 -28.36
CA PHE A 6 -11.82 -0.01 -27.21
C PHE A 6 -10.84 1.04 -26.65
N LEU A 7 -10.19 1.81 -27.53
CA LEU A 7 -9.33 2.93 -27.14
C LEU A 7 -10.14 4.07 -26.50
N ILE A 8 -11.34 4.37 -27.02
CA ILE A 8 -12.27 5.36 -26.42
C ILE A 8 -12.67 4.91 -25.01
N ALA A 9 -12.99 3.63 -24.80
CA ALA A 9 -13.30 3.10 -23.48
C ALA A 9 -12.10 3.23 -22.51
N ALA A 10 -10.87 2.95 -22.98
CA ALA A 10 -9.64 3.16 -22.20
C ALA A 10 -9.44 4.65 -21.84
N TRP A 11 -9.65 5.55 -22.78
CA TRP A 11 -9.61 7.00 -22.54
C TRP A 11 -10.62 7.43 -21.50
N ALA A 12 -11.89 6.98 -21.60
CA ALA A 12 -12.93 7.32 -20.64
C ALA A 12 -12.57 6.93 -19.21
N ARG A 13 -11.82 5.85 -19.01
CA ARG A 13 -11.35 5.40 -17.68
C ARG A 13 -10.28 6.28 -17.08
N ILE A 14 -9.38 6.85 -17.89
CA ILE A 14 -8.21 7.57 -17.40
C ILE A 14 -8.36 9.08 -17.41
N ARG A 15 -9.30 9.64 -18.19
CA ARG A 15 -9.45 11.10 -18.39
C ARG A 15 -9.67 11.88 -17.09
N SER A 16 -10.35 11.29 -16.10
CA SER A 16 -10.63 11.91 -14.81
C SER A 16 -9.56 11.65 -13.75
N ASN A 17 -8.52 10.84 -14.06
CA ASN A 17 -7.49 10.53 -13.09
C ASN A 17 -6.61 11.75 -12.81
N SER A 18 -6.19 11.91 -11.56
CA SER A 18 -5.21 12.92 -11.16
C SER A 18 -3.93 12.79 -11.99
N GLY A 19 -3.50 13.87 -12.63
CA GLY A 19 -2.33 13.87 -13.50
C GLY A 19 -2.59 13.39 -14.94
N SER A 20 -3.85 13.18 -15.33
CA SER A 20 -4.22 12.85 -16.72
C SER A 20 -3.74 13.90 -17.73
N LEU A 21 -3.80 15.18 -17.34
CA LEU A 21 -3.34 16.32 -18.14
C LEU A 21 -1.84 16.63 -18.02
N THR A 22 -1.10 15.87 -17.22
CA THR A 22 0.34 16.10 -17.05
C THR A 22 1.08 15.66 -18.31
N PHE A 23 1.67 16.61 -19.03
CA PHE A 23 2.41 16.37 -20.25
C PHE A 23 3.76 15.66 -20.03
N ALA A 24 4.20 14.93 -21.05
CA ALA A 24 5.50 14.26 -21.12
C ALA A 24 6.58 15.22 -21.65
N LEU A 25 7.41 14.76 -22.58
CA LEU A 25 8.35 15.62 -23.32
C LEU A 25 7.64 16.46 -24.38
N SER A 26 6.60 15.90 -25.04
CA SER A 26 5.67 16.67 -25.84
C SER A 26 4.71 17.44 -24.94
N LYS A 27 4.29 18.64 -25.34
CA LYS A 27 3.29 19.43 -24.60
C LYS A 27 1.85 18.98 -24.86
N GLU A 28 1.65 17.78 -25.39
CA GLU A 28 0.33 17.21 -25.66
C GLU A 28 -0.40 16.85 -24.35
N THR A 29 -1.71 17.06 -24.35
CA THR A 29 -2.61 16.69 -23.27
C THR A 29 -3.72 15.75 -23.77
N LEU A 30 -4.62 15.33 -22.89
CA LEU A 30 -5.83 14.59 -23.27
C LEU A 30 -6.95 15.48 -23.77
N ASP A 31 -6.81 16.81 -23.65
CA ASP A 31 -7.82 17.75 -24.12
C ASP A 31 -7.81 17.84 -25.64
N GLY A 32 -9.00 17.99 -26.24
CA GLY A 32 -9.13 18.17 -27.69
C GLY A 32 -8.78 16.95 -28.52
N ILE A 33 -8.80 15.72 -27.95
CA ILE A 33 -8.61 14.51 -28.75
C ILE A 33 -9.82 14.30 -29.63
N ALA A 34 -9.62 14.34 -30.95
CA ALA A 34 -10.64 14.06 -31.95
C ALA A 34 -10.88 12.56 -32.12
N LEU A 35 -12.06 12.19 -32.63
CA LEU A 35 -12.36 10.78 -32.93
C LEU A 35 -11.39 10.18 -33.96
N SER A 36 -10.98 10.98 -34.97
CA SER A 36 -9.97 10.59 -35.96
C SER A 36 -8.67 10.09 -35.35
N TRP A 37 -8.24 10.66 -34.21
CA TRP A 37 -7.04 10.17 -33.50
C TRP A 37 -7.16 8.70 -33.06
N PHE A 38 -8.34 8.28 -32.58
CA PHE A 38 -8.57 6.89 -32.18
C PHE A 38 -8.54 5.94 -33.37
N GLU A 39 -9.12 6.37 -34.50
CA GLU A 39 -9.13 5.61 -35.75
C GLU A 39 -7.72 5.48 -36.33
N GLU A 40 -6.96 6.57 -36.40
CA GLU A 40 -5.56 6.59 -36.83
C GLU A 40 -4.69 5.72 -35.95
N THR A 41 -4.83 5.85 -34.61
CA THR A 41 -4.08 5.03 -33.65
C THR A 41 -4.42 3.54 -33.80
N ALA A 42 -5.69 3.18 -33.95
CA ALA A 42 -6.10 1.81 -34.18
C ALA A 42 -5.53 1.26 -35.51
N ASN A 43 -5.49 2.07 -36.57
CA ASN A 43 -4.90 1.70 -37.86
C ASN A 43 -3.38 1.51 -37.75
N THR A 44 -2.66 2.39 -37.05
CA THR A 44 -1.22 2.23 -36.84
C THR A 44 -0.88 0.98 -36.04
N MET A 45 -1.74 0.60 -35.08
CA MET A 45 -1.60 -0.65 -34.33
C MET A 45 -1.86 -1.87 -35.22
N ARG A 46 -2.92 -1.84 -36.04
CA ARG A 46 -3.27 -2.92 -36.96
C ARG A 46 -2.14 -3.21 -37.94
N ASN A 47 -1.49 -2.15 -38.41
CA ASN A 47 -0.36 -2.23 -39.32
C ASN A 47 0.98 -2.51 -38.63
N GLY A 48 1.03 -2.64 -37.32
CA GLY A 48 2.25 -2.89 -36.55
C GLY A 48 3.24 -1.73 -36.48
N ILE A 49 2.87 -0.52 -36.97
CA ILE A 49 3.75 0.65 -37.05
C ILE A 49 3.64 1.60 -35.84
N PHE A 50 2.70 1.36 -34.94
CA PHE A 50 2.55 2.18 -33.72
C PHE A 50 3.84 2.20 -32.89
N GLN A 51 4.21 3.40 -32.40
CA GLN A 51 5.36 3.61 -31.52
C GLN A 51 4.95 4.48 -30.32
N PHE A 52 5.46 4.12 -29.14
CA PHE A 52 5.32 4.95 -27.95
C PHE A 52 6.28 6.14 -27.99
N SER A 53 5.84 7.26 -27.45
CA SER A 53 6.66 8.47 -27.32
C SER A 53 7.59 8.38 -26.10
N PRO A 54 8.80 8.95 -26.17
CA PRO A 54 9.68 9.01 -25.00
C PRO A 54 9.04 9.73 -23.83
N SER A 55 9.22 9.16 -22.64
CA SER A 55 8.62 9.65 -21.41
C SER A 55 9.46 10.74 -20.76
N ARG A 56 8.84 11.66 -20.02
CA ARG A 56 9.55 12.68 -19.25
C ARG A 56 10.01 12.13 -17.90
N ARG A 57 11.30 12.24 -17.58
CA ARG A 57 11.88 11.91 -16.28
C ARG A 57 11.74 13.09 -15.32
N THR A 58 11.25 12.81 -14.10
CA THR A 58 11.23 13.75 -12.99
C THR A 58 11.62 13.04 -11.71
N TYR A 59 11.88 13.77 -10.63
CA TYR A 59 12.31 13.20 -9.36
C TYR A 59 11.40 13.66 -8.23
N ILE A 60 11.02 12.72 -7.37
CA ILE A 60 10.25 12.98 -6.15
C ILE A 60 11.16 12.70 -4.94
N SER A 61 11.23 13.64 -4.00
CA SER A 61 12.00 13.46 -2.77
C SER A 61 11.42 12.33 -1.93
N LYS A 62 12.29 11.42 -1.47
CA LYS A 62 11.94 10.41 -0.48
C LYS A 62 12.04 10.98 0.94
N SER A 63 11.41 10.32 1.92
CA SER A 63 11.48 10.68 3.34
C SER A 63 12.87 10.48 3.98
N ASP A 64 13.74 9.72 3.32
CA ASP A 64 15.13 9.48 3.71
C ASP A 64 16.14 10.46 3.11
N GLY A 65 15.65 11.47 2.36
CA GLY A 65 16.46 12.47 1.65
C GLY A 65 16.89 12.03 0.25
N GLY A 66 16.66 10.78 -0.13
CA GLY A 66 16.91 10.30 -1.49
C GLY A 66 15.91 10.82 -2.51
N LYS A 67 16.20 10.61 -3.80
CA LYS A 67 15.30 10.93 -4.91
C LYS A 67 14.73 9.67 -5.53
N ARG A 68 13.43 9.63 -5.75
CA ARG A 68 12.76 8.57 -6.53
C ARG A 68 12.56 9.07 -7.95
N PRO A 69 13.12 8.40 -8.96
CA PRO A 69 12.84 8.75 -10.35
C PRO A 69 11.40 8.38 -10.68
N LEU A 70 10.66 9.31 -11.28
CA LEU A 70 9.33 9.10 -11.81
C LEU A 70 9.37 9.35 -13.32
N THR A 71 8.75 8.47 -14.08
CA THR A 71 8.69 8.56 -15.53
C THR A 71 7.24 8.85 -15.95
N ILE A 72 7.01 9.97 -16.59
CA ILE A 72 5.69 10.44 -17.00
C ILE A 72 5.54 10.17 -18.50
N PRO A 73 4.74 9.17 -18.91
CA PRO A 73 4.46 8.89 -20.31
C PRO A 73 3.55 9.96 -20.91
N SER A 74 3.54 10.06 -22.26
CA SER A 74 2.61 10.93 -22.98
C SER A 74 1.16 10.62 -22.56
N PRO A 75 0.31 11.63 -22.37
CA PRO A 75 -1.11 11.42 -22.09
C PRO A 75 -1.80 10.51 -23.11
N ARG A 76 -1.49 10.66 -24.38
CA ARG A 76 -2.04 9.81 -25.47
C ARG A 76 -1.54 8.36 -25.35
N ASP A 77 -0.27 8.15 -25.05
CA ASP A 77 0.29 6.82 -24.81
C ASP A 77 -0.35 6.13 -23.59
N LYS A 78 -0.76 6.90 -22.57
CA LYS A 78 -1.48 6.34 -21.42
C LYS A 78 -2.79 5.69 -21.81
N ILE A 79 -3.46 6.14 -22.88
CA ILE A 79 -4.68 5.49 -23.41
C ILE A 79 -4.36 4.08 -23.91
N VAL A 80 -3.30 3.96 -24.71
CA VAL A 80 -2.84 2.67 -25.24
C VAL A 80 -2.39 1.75 -24.10
N GLN A 81 -1.62 2.28 -23.14
CA GLN A 81 -1.20 1.55 -21.96
C GLN A 81 -2.39 1.05 -21.11
N GLU A 82 -3.46 1.85 -20.98
CA GLU A 82 -4.67 1.43 -20.24
C GLU A 82 -5.41 0.31 -20.99
N ALA A 83 -5.50 0.40 -22.32
CA ALA A 83 -6.08 -0.67 -23.12
C ALA A 83 -5.29 -1.99 -22.99
N MET A 84 -3.95 -1.92 -23.07
CA MET A 84 -3.07 -3.08 -22.83
C MET A 84 -3.24 -3.63 -21.41
N ARG A 85 -3.26 -2.73 -20.41
CA ARG A 85 -3.45 -3.12 -18.99
C ARG A 85 -4.75 -3.87 -18.79
N PHE A 86 -5.83 -3.42 -19.42
CA PHE A 86 -7.13 -4.07 -19.31
C PHE A 86 -7.08 -5.50 -19.87
N LEU A 87 -6.48 -5.72 -21.03
CA LEU A 87 -6.33 -7.06 -21.62
C LEU A 87 -5.46 -7.97 -20.75
N LEU A 88 -4.31 -7.47 -20.28
CA LEU A 88 -3.44 -8.24 -19.40
C LEU A 88 -4.13 -8.63 -18.09
N MET A 89 -4.94 -7.75 -17.52
CA MET A 89 -5.73 -8.08 -16.32
C MET A 89 -6.74 -9.17 -16.60
N LEU A 90 -7.44 -9.14 -17.73
CA LEU A 90 -8.40 -10.21 -18.11
C LEU A 90 -7.71 -11.58 -18.22
N VAL A 91 -6.48 -11.61 -18.75
CA VAL A 91 -5.75 -12.88 -18.98
C VAL A 91 -5.08 -13.39 -17.71
N PHE A 92 -4.48 -12.52 -16.91
CA PHE A 92 -3.56 -12.90 -15.82
C PHE A 92 -4.12 -12.72 -14.41
N GLU A 93 -5.19 -11.93 -14.19
CA GLU A 93 -5.68 -11.64 -12.83
C GLU A 93 -6.10 -12.92 -12.08
N GLY A 94 -6.64 -13.92 -12.79
CA GLY A 94 -6.99 -15.21 -12.20
C GLY A 94 -5.80 -16.02 -11.66
N ASP A 95 -4.58 -15.72 -12.13
CA ASP A 95 -3.35 -16.39 -11.67
C ASP A 95 -2.71 -15.71 -10.44
N PHE A 96 -3.14 -14.50 -10.12
CA PHE A 96 -2.54 -13.77 -9.01
C PHE A 96 -2.89 -14.41 -7.68
N SER A 97 -1.86 -14.71 -6.90
CA SER A 97 -1.99 -15.28 -5.57
C SER A 97 -2.99 -14.52 -4.71
N THR A 98 -3.76 -15.23 -3.88
CA THR A 98 -4.62 -14.63 -2.86
C THR A 98 -3.84 -13.84 -1.81
N ASN A 99 -2.55 -14.13 -1.66
CA ASN A 99 -1.63 -13.45 -0.76
C ASN A 99 -1.01 -12.17 -1.37
N SER A 100 -1.29 -11.89 -2.66
CA SER A 100 -0.84 -10.67 -3.35
C SER A 100 -1.94 -9.62 -3.38
N HIS A 101 -1.66 -8.42 -2.86
CA HIS A 101 -2.67 -7.36 -2.65
C HIS A 101 -2.40 -6.07 -3.41
N GLY A 102 -1.18 -5.85 -3.90
CA GLY A 102 -0.83 -4.64 -4.64
C GLY A 102 -1.36 -4.67 -6.07
N TRP A 103 -2.09 -3.64 -6.50
CA TRP A 103 -2.62 -3.47 -7.87
C TRP A 103 -3.47 -4.63 -8.41
N VAL A 104 -4.14 -5.36 -7.54
CA VAL A 104 -5.12 -6.40 -7.88
C VAL A 104 -6.52 -5.86 -7.63
N SER A 105 -7.46 -6.15 -8.50
CA SER A 105 -8.86 -5.68 -8.37
C SER A 105 -9.48 -6.12 -7.05
N GLY A 106 -10.19 -5.22 -6.39
CA GLY A 106 -10.84 -5.50 -5.10
C GLY A 106 -9.87 -5.66 -3.91
N ARG A 107 -8.55 -5.57 -4.11
CA ARG A 107 -7.53 -5.70 -3.06
C ARG A 107 -6.79 -4.38 -2.84
N GLY A 108 -6.11 -4.25 -1.70
CA GLY A 108 -5.36 -3.05 -1.35
C GLY A 108 -4.66 -3.18 0.00
N CYS A 109 -4.10 -2.07 0.51
CA CYS A 109 -3.38 -2.07 1.79
C CYS A 109 -4.21 -2.65 2.95
N HIS A 110 -5.52 -2.36 2.99
CA HIS A 110 -6.37 -2.84 4.08
C HIS A 110 -6.67 -4.33 3.99
N THR A 111 -6.78 -4.90 2.80
CA THR A 111 -6.98 -6.37 2.66
C THR A 111 -5.72 -7.12 3.08
N ALA A 112 -4.52 -6.63 2.71
CA ALA A 112 -3.25 -7.18 3.16
C ALA A 112 -3.10 -7.13 4.70
N LEU A 113 -3.39 -5.97 5.30
CA LEU A 113 -3.32 -5.78 6.75
C LEU A 113 -4.35 -6.63 7.51
N ASN A 114 -5.55 -6.81 6.96
CA ASN A 114 -6.56 -7.70 7.55
C ASN A 114 -6.09 -9.16 7.52
N GLN A 115 -5.50 -9.61 6.42
CA GLN A 115 -4.94 -10.96 6.33
C GLN A 115 -3.84 -11.17 7.38
N ILE A 116 -2.89 -10.24 7.51
CA ILE A 116 -1.88 -10.28 8.56
C ILE A 116 -2.50 -10.36 9.96
N LYS A 117 -3.53 -9.56 10.22
CA LYS A 117 -4.23 -9.54 11.51
C LYS A 117 -4.88 -10.87 11.84
N MET A 118 -5.42 -11.58 10.84
CA MET A 118 -6.11 -12.86 11.02
C MET A 118 -5.13 -14.03 11.12
N GLU A 119 -4.13 -14.07 10.25
CA GLU A 119 -3.28 -15.25 10.07
C GLU A 119 -2.03 -15.24 10.98
N PHE A 120 -1.41 -14.06 11.22
CA PHE A 120 -0.13 -13.96 11.93
C PHE A 120 -0.26 -13.96 13.47
N ALA A 121 -1.45 -14.22 13.99
CA ALA A 121 -1.72 -14.15 15.45
C ALA A 121 -0.82 -15.04 16.31
N HIS A 122 -0.28 -16.10 15.73
CA HIS A 122 0.57 -17.07 16.46
C HIS A 122 2.04 -17.04 16.05
N ASP A 123 2.43 -16.19 15.10
CA ASP A 123 3.80 -16.16 14.59
C ASP A 123 4.75 -15.44 15.53
N ASN A 124 5.86 -16.08 15.85
CA ASN A 124 6.85 -15.54 16.77
C ASN A 124 7.85 -14.64 16.06
N TRP A 125 8.07 -14.88 14.78
CA TRP A 125 9.01 -14.13 13.95
C TRP A 125 8.29 -13.51 12.77
N LEU A 126 8.67 -12.29 12.44
CA LEU A 126 8.24 -11.58 11.26
C LEU A 126 9.47 -11.31 10.39
N ILE A 127 9.38 -11.66 9.11
CA ILE A 127 10.41 -11.43 8.10
C ILE A 127 9.85 -10.34 7.18
N GLU A 128 10.46 -9.16 7.20
CA GLU A 128 10.17 -8.06 6.28
C GLU A 128 11.11 -8.19 5.09
N GLY A 129 10.59 -8.35 3.88
CA GLY A 129 11.39 -8.43 2.66
C GLY A 129 11.07 -7.26 1.72
N ASP A 130 12.12 -6.66 1.15
CA ASP A 130 12.05 -5.55 0.19
C ASP A 130 12.87 -5.94 -1.05
N ILE A 131 12.25 -5.89 -2.23
CA ILE A 131 12.95 -6.17 -3.50
C ILE A 131 13.60 -4.88 -3.97
N ASP A 132 14.91 -4.93 -4.20
CA ASP A 132 15.63 -3.73 -4.62
C ASP A 132 15.20 -3.31 -6.03
N GLN A 133 14.70 -2.08 -6.13
CA GLN A 133 14.37 -1.42 -7.39
C GLN A 133 13.61 -2.32 -8.39
N GLN A 134 12.56 -3.03 -7.96
CA GLN A 134 11.81 -3.99 -8.79
C GLN A 134 11.51 -3.45 -10.19
N PHE A 135 10.93 -2.25 -10.32
CA PHE A 135 10.57 -1.68 -11.62
C PHE A 135 11.77 -1.41 -12.54
N PRO A 136 12.87 -0.80 -12.08
CA PRO A 136 14.07 -0.61 -12.91
C PRO A 136 14.84 -1.90 -13.23
N SER A 137 14.69 -2.96 -12.42
CA SER A 137 15.46 -4.19 -12.55
C SER A 137 14.74 -5.31 -13.29
N LEU A 138 13.51 -5.08 -13.71
CA LEU A 138 12.67 -6.07 -14.38
C LEU A 138 13.31 -6.52 -15.71
N ASN A 139 13.66 -7.80 -15.83
CA ASN A 139 14.27 -8.34 -17.04
C ASN A 139 13.23 -8.56 -18.14
N HIS A 140 13.43 -7.94 -19.31
CA HIS A 140 12.45 -7.98 -20.42
C HIS A 140 12.22 -9.40 -20.94
N GLN A 141 13.30 -10.22 -21.07
CA GLN A 141 13.16 -11.58 -21.59
C GLN A 141 12.37 -12.48 -20.63
N VAL A 142 12.66 -12.39 -19.32
CA VAL A 142 11.91 -13.14 -18.29
C VAL A 142 10.42 -12.73 -18.32
N LEU A 143 10.15 -11.42 -18.42
CA LEU A 143 8.76 -10.93 -18.49
C LEU A 143 8.04 -11.48 -19.74
N VAL A 144 8.68 -11.40 -20.90
CA VAL A 144 8.07 -11.85 -22.15
C VAL A 144 7.81 -13.35 -22.13
N ASN A 145 8.77 -14.15 -21.66
CA ASN A 145 8.55 -15.61 -21.51
C ASN A 145 7.32 -15.90 -20.62
N LEU A 146 7.10 -15.10 -19.55
CA LEU A 146 5.91 -15.23 -18.71
C LEU A 146 4.61 -14.84 -19.44
N LEU A 147 4.66 -13.82 -20.28
CA LEU A 147 3.51 -13.40 -21.08
C LEU A 147 3.15 -14.44 -22.15
N GLU A 148 4.14 -14.98 -22.83
CA GLU A 148 3.99 -16.03 -23.86
C GLU A 148 3.43 -17.34 -23.33
N THR A 149 3.44 -17.55 -21.99
CA THR A 149 2.73 -18.72 -21.40
C THR A 149 1.21 -18.71 -21.64
N LYS A 150 0.63 -17.54 -21.98
CA LYS A 150 -0.82 -17.36 -22.17
C LYS A 150 -1.20 -16.50 -23.38
N ILE A 151 -0.26 -15.88 -24.01
CA ILE A 151 -0.48 -14.96 -25.14
C ILE A 151 0.33 -15.44 -26.32
N ASP A 152 -0.35 -15.96 -27.34
CA ASP A 152 0.26 -16.41 -28.61
C ASP A 152 0.30 -15.29 -29.65
N ASP A 153 -0.37 -14.14 -29.42
CA ASP A 153 -0.40 -12.99 -30.35
C ASP A 153 0.94 -12.25 -30.35
N GLN A 154 1.77 -12.54 -31.34
CA GLN A 154 3.09 -11.94 -31.50
C GLN A 154 2.99 -10.43 -31.71
N ALA A 155 1.96 -9.91 -32.38
CA ALA A 155 1.79 -8.47 -32.56
C ALA A 155 1.56 -7.74 -31.23
N PHE A 156 0.84 -8.38 -30.29
CA PHE A 156 0.66 -7.84 -28.95
C PHE A 156 1.95 -7.93 -28.12
N ILE A 157 2.69 -9.02 -28.21
CA ILE A 157 4.02 -9.16 -27.57
C ILE A 157 4.99 -8.10 -28.09
N ASP A 158 5.03 -7.86 -29.40
CA ASP A 158 5.86 -6.81 -29.99
C ASP A 158 5.47 -5.41 -29.50
N LEU A 159 4.17 -5.16 -29.31
CA LEU A 159 3.70 -3.89 -28.73
C LEU A 159 4.17 -3.72 -27.29
N ILE A 160 4.21 -4.79 -26.49
CA ILE A 160 4.79 -4.78 -25.14
C ILE A 160 6.29 -4.51 -25.20
N TYR A 161 7.03 -5.13 -26.12
CA TYR A 161 8.46 -4.83 -26.32
C TYR A 161 8.70 -3.37 -26.69
N LYS A 162 7.87 -2.79 -27.56
CA LYS A 162 7.94 -1.36 -27.90
C LYS A 162 7.74 -0.49 -26.67
N TYR A 163 6.77 -0.83 -25.81
CA TYR A 163 6.55 -0.15 -24.54
C TYR A 163 7.75 -0.26 -23.58
N LEU A 164 8.32 -1.45 -23.40
CA LEU A 164 9.44 -1.70 -22.50
C LEU A 164 10.72 -0.98 -22.95
N ARG A 165 10.93 -0.82 -24.25
CA ARG A 165 12.12 -0.19 -24.84
C ARG A 165 11.97 1.31 -25.05
N VAL A 166 10.79 1.89 -24.77
CA VAL A 166 10.59 3.33 -24.89
C VAL A 166 11.57 4.06 -23.97
N GLY A 167 12.22 5.08 -24.51
CA GLY A 167 13.18 5.87 -23.77
C GLY A 167 12.52 6.88 -22.82
N TYR A 168 13.33 7.47 -21.99
CA TYR A 168 12.95 8.61 -21.18
C TYR A 168 14.02 9.70 -21.23
N GLY A 169 13.62 10.95 -21.01
CA GLY A 169 14.54 12.08 -20.93
C GLY A 169 14.03 13.16 -19.98
N GLU A 170 14.93 14.04 -19.58
CA GLU A 170 14.60 15.28 -18.86
C GLU A 170 14.27 16.40 -19.85
N SER A 171 14.83 16.32 -21.06
CA SER A 171 14.55 17.18 -22.20
C SER A 171 14.44 16.35 -23.48
N PRO A 172 13.82 16.90 -24.56
CA PRO A 172 13.70 16.21 -25.86
C PRO A 172 15.04 15.80 -26.47
N ASP A 173 16.11 16.53 -26.20
CA ASP A 173 17.44 16.33 -26.80
C ASP A 173 18.26 15.24 -26.11
N LYS A 174 17.84 14.81 -24.92
CA LYS A 174 18.57 13.81 -24.11
C LYS A 174 17.67 12.64 -23.76
N ILE A 175 17.50 11.71 -24.71
CA ILE A 175 16.69 10.52 -24.53
C ILE A 175 17.59 9.31 -24.24
N VAL A 176 17.32 8.64 -23.13
CA VAL A 176 17.97 7.38 -22.72
C VAL A 176 17.04 6.23 -23.06
N LYS A 177 17.46 5.29 -23.90
CA LYS A 177 16.72 4.08 -24.22
C LYS A 177 16.76 3.09 -23.04
N MET A 178 15.65 2.46 -22.73
CA MET A 178 15.58 1.44 -21.69
C MET A 178 15.93 0.07 -22.28
N ARG A 179 16.93 -0.60 -21.68
CA ARG A 179 17.33 -1.99 -22.02
C ARG A 179 16.81 -2.99 -21.01
N ILE A 180 16.51 -2.54 -19.81
CA ILE A 180 16.02 -3.31 -18.67
C ILE A 180 15.04 -2.45 -17.88
N GLY A 181 14.12 -3.08 -17.16
CA GLY A 181 13.15 -2.40 -16.33
C GLY A 181 11.92 -1.92 -17.07
N THR A 182 11.02 -1.32 -16.32
CA THR A 182 9.83 -0.65 -16.83
C THR A 182 9.67 0.73 -16.20
N SER A 183 8.92 1.61 -16.85
CA SER A 183 8.79 2.99 -16.41
C SER A 183 8.08 3.11 -15.07
N GLN A 184 8.73 3.69 -14.07
CA GLN A 184 8.11 3.97 -12.77
C GLN A 184 7.15 5.18 -12.92
N GLY A 185 5.86 4.89 -13.11
CA GLY A 185 4.80 5.87 -13.37
C GLY A 185 3.99 5.59 -14.64
N GLY A 186 4.35 4.58 -15.44
CA GLY A 186 3.52 4.07 -16.52
C GLY A 186 2.26 3.38 -16.01
N VAL A 187 1.17 3.46 -16.77
CA VAL A 187 -0.12 2.84 -16.43
C VAL A 187 -0.03 1.31 -16.49
N LEU A 188 0.79 0.78 -17.39
CA LEU A 188 0.98 -0.65 -17.62
C LEU A 188 1.93 -1.30 -16.60
N SER A 189 2.91 -0.55 -16.06
CA SER A 189 3.97 -1.08 -15.22
C SER A 189 3.50 -1.89 -14.00
N PRO A 190 2.43 -1.51 -13.26
CA PRO A 190 1.96 -2.28 -12.10
C PRO A 190 1.47 -3.69 -12.43
N VAL A 191 0.74 -3.88 -13.54
CA VAL A 191 0.27 -5.22 -13.94
C VAL A 191 1.43 -6.08 -14.41
N LEU A 192 2.38 -5.51 -15.18
CA LEU A 192 3.59 -6.22 -15.60
C LEU A 192 4.42 -6.67 -14.38
N ALA A 193 4.55 -5.83 -13.36
CA ALA A 193 5.23 -6.17 -12.12
C ALA A 193 4.54 -7.32 -11.36
N ASN A 194 3.19 -7.36 -11.35
CA ASN A 194 2.46 -8.47 -10.73
C ASN A 194 2.62 -9.79 -11.52
N ILE A 195 2.54 -9.74 -12.86
CA ILE A 195 2.80 -10.90 -13.71
C ILE A 195 4.20 -11.45 -13.44
N TYR A 196 5.19 -10.55 -13.38
CA TYR A 196 6.58 -10.89 -13.12
C TYR A 196 6.81 -11.55 -11.75
N MET A 197 6.06 -11.14 -10.74
CA MET A 197 6.15 -11.70 -9.37
C MET A 197 5.30 -12.96 -9.15
N THR A 198 4.41 -13.31 -10.07
CA THR A 198 3.55 -14.49 -9.95
C THR A 198 4.33 -15.80 -9.72
N PRO A 199 5.46 -16.08 -10.41
CA PRO A 199 6.27 -17.25 -10.13
C PRO A 199 6.80 -17.31 -8.69
N PHE A 200 7.20 -16.16 -8.12
CA PHE A 200 7.64 -16.09 -6.73
C PHE A 200 6.50 -16.41 -5.76
N ASP A 201 5.32 -15.82 -5.97
CA ASP A 201 4.14 -16.12 -5.15
C ASP A 201 3.79 -17.61 -5.20
N LYS A 202 3.76 -18.20 -6.41
CA LYS A 202 3.46 -19.62 -6.62
C LYS A 202 4.51 -20.53 -5.95
N TRP A 203 5.78 -20.19 -6.05
CA TRP A 203 6.86 -20.93 -5.38
C TRP A 203 6.74 -20.84 -3.86
N VAL A 204 6.49 -19.66 -3.32
CA VAL A 204 6.27 -19.50 -1.87
C VAL A 204 5.12 -20.37 -1.39
N GLU A 205 4.00 -20.41 -2.12
CA GLU A 205 2.81 -21.17 -1.73
C GLU A 205 2.97 -22.69 -1.90
N ARG A 206 3.60 -23.15 -2.99
CA ARG A 206 3.69 -24.57 -3.34
C ARG A 206 4.88 -25.28 -2.71
N ASP A 207 5.98 -24.56 -2.53
CA ASP A 207 7.26 -25.15 -2.09
C ASP A 207 7.66 -24.65 -0.70
N LEU A 208 7.75 -23.33 -0.50
CA LEU A 208 8.30 -22.75 0.72
C LEU A 208 7.37 -22.95 1.93
N ILE A 209 6.09 -22.61 1.80
CA ILE A 209 5.12 -22.77 2.89
C ILE A 209 4.98 -24.24 3.32
N PRO A 210 4.81 -25.23 2.44
CA PRO A 210 4.77 -26.63 2.83
C PRO A 210 6.05 -27.11 3.50
N LYS A 211 7.22 -26.70 3.01
CA LYS A 211 8.53 -27.06 3.57
C LYS A 211 8.67 -26.62 5.03
N TYR A 212 8.22 -25.43 5.36
CA TYR A 212 8.30 -24.83 6.69
C TYR A 212 7.00 -24.94 7.51
N THR A 213 6.04 -25.76 7.06
CA THR A 213 4.80 -26.04 7.80
C THR A 213 4.81 -27.48 8.30
N LYS A 214 4.75 -27.67 9.63
CA LYS A 214 4.80 -29.00 10.27
C LYS A 214 3.66 -29.18 11.27
N GLY A 215 3.17 -30.45 11.39
CA GLY A 215 2.15 -30.85 12.35
C GLY A 215 0.73 -30.36 12.00
N LYS A 216 -0.27 -31.22 12.19
CA LYS A 216 -1.69 -30.86 11.93
C LYS A 216 -2.27 -30.01 13.08
N ARG A 217 -1.93 -30.32 14.32
CA ARG A 217 -2.43 -29.66 15.54
C ARG A 217 -1.33 -29.62 16.60
N ARG A 218 -1.31 -28.55 17.40
CA ARG A 218 -0.44 -28.48 18.60
C ARG A 218 -0.79 -29.58 19.58
N LYS A 219 0.20 -30.11 20.28
CA LYS A 219 0.01 -31.08 21.36
C LYS A 219 -0.83 -30.46 22.48
N ALA A 220 -1.64 -31.31 23.12
CA ALA A 220 -2.34 -30.92 24.34
C ALA A 220 -1.34 -30.60 25.45
N ASN A 221 -1.65 -29.61 26.25
CA ASN A 221 -0.81 -29.26 27.42
C ASN A 221 -0.98 -30.34 28.49
N PRO A 222 0.10 -31.05 28.88
CA PRO A 222 0.00 -32.12 29.89
C PRO A 222 -0.57 -31.64 31.25
N VAL A 223 -0.20 -30.42 31.66
CA VAL A 223 -0.69 -29.81 32.90
C VAL A 223 -2.20 -29.60 32.84
N TYR A 224 -2.70 -29.02 31.73
CA TYR A 224 -4.14 -28.83 31.50
C TYR A 224 -4.89 -30.17 31.47
N THR A 225 -4.34 -31.16 30.74
CA THR A 225 -4.95 -32.49 30.63
C THR A 225 -5.03 -33.19 31.98
N LYS A 226 -3.96 -33.09 32.80
CA LYS A 226 -3.94 -33.66 34.17
C LYS A 226 -4.99 -32.99 35.06
N MET A 227 -5.11 -31.66 34.99
CA MET A 227 -6.08 -30.88 35.76
C MET A 227 -7.53 -31.25 35.41
N ILE A 228 -7.86 -31.38 34.12
CA ILE A 228 -9.19 -31.81 33.68
C ILE A 228 -9.52 -33.22 34.20
N ARG A 229 -8.58 -34.17 34.07
CA ARG A 229 -8.76 -35.55 34.53
C ARG A 229 -8.94 -35.65 36.05
N SER A 230 -8.36 -34.75 36.82
CA SER A 230 -8.50 -34.74 38.30
C SER A 230 -9.79 -34.10 38.79
N GLY A 231 -10.70 -33.65 37.90
CA GLY A 231 -11.98 -33.01 38.26
C GLY A 231 -11.84 -31.64 38.95
N LYS A 232 -10.63 -31.09 39.06
CA LYS A 232 -10.41 -29.76 39.64
C LYS A 232 -10.96 -28.66 38.74
N VAL A 233 -11.52 -27.61 39.37
CA VAL A 233 -12.00 -26.42 38.67
C VAL A 233 -10.92 -25.94 37.72
N THR A 234 -11.30 -25.70 36.47
CA THR A 234 -10.39 -25.28 35.41
C THR A 234 -9.74 -23.94 35.72
N ASP A 235 -8.43 -23.95 35.95
CA ASP A 235 -7.66 -22.71 35.96
C ASP A 235 -7.52 -22.21 34.51
N HIS A 236 -8.31 -21.20 34.17
CA HIS A 236 -8.32 -20.59 32.83
C HIS A 236 -6.99 -19.90 32.47
N SER A 237 -6.03 -19.76 33.39
CA SER A 237 -4.69 -19.26 33.12
C SER A 237 -3.82 -20.28 32.36
N ILE A 238 -4.11 -21.59 32.50
CA ILE A 238 -3.34 -22.66 31.85
C ILE A 238 -3.86 -22.92 30.43
N PRO A 239 -3.00 -22.84 29.39
CA PRO A 239 -3.43 -23.13 28.03
C PRO A 239 -3.75 -24.60 27.82
N SER A 240 -4.82 -24.89 27.08
CA SER A 240 -5.19 -26.26 26.70
C SER A 240 -4.20 -26.90 25.72
N LEU A 241 -3.53 -26.07 24.88
CA LEU A 241 -2.52 -26.50 23.93
C LEU A 241 -1.13 -26.02 24.37
N TYR A 242 -0.11 -26.80 24.05
CA TYR A 242 1.27 -26.51 24.40
C TYR A 242 1.79 -25.36 23.53
N ALA A 243 2.10 -24.22 24.13
CA ALA A 243 2.46 -22.99 23.42
C ALA A 243 3.78 -23.10 22.62
N HIS A 244 4.72 -23.92 23.11
CA HIS A 244 6.07 -24.10 22.55
C HIS A 244 6.25 -25.48 21.89
N ASP A 245 5.21 -25.97 21.20
CA ASP A 245 5.30 -27.26 20.48
C ASP A 245 6.25 -27.12 19.28
N ARG A 246 7.44 -27.71 19.41
CA ARG A 246 8.48 -27.72 18.37
C ARG A 246 8.06 -28.46 17.09
N ASN A 247 7.05 -29.31 17.18
CA ASN A 247 6.52 -30.09 16.05
C ASN A 247 5.35 -29.38 15.35
N PHE A 248 4.96 -28.19 15.81
CA PHE A 248 3.92 -27.37 15.17
C PHE A 248 4.52 -26.06 14.66
N ILE A 249 4.76 -26.00 13.37
CA ILE A 249 5.36 -24.85 12.69
C ILE A 249 4.40 -24.37 11.60
N ARG A 250 4.27 -23.08 11.45
CA ARG A 250 3.47 -22.41 10.40
C ARG A 250 4.27 -21.29 9.80
N LEU A 251 4.21 -21.21 8.48
CA LEU A 251 4.70 -20.09 7.70
C LEU A 251 3.52 -19.43 7.00
N HIS A 252 3.36 -18.12 7.18
CA HIS A 252 2.36 -17.30 6.51
C HIS A 252 3.06 -16.28 5.62
N TYR A 253 2.39 -15.84 4.57
CA TYR A 253 2.94 -14.96 3.56
C TYR A 253 1.91 -13.94 3.09
N VAL A 254 2.32 -12.67 2.96
CA VAL A 254 1.53 -11.58 2.38
C VAL A 254 2.46 -10.68 1.59
N ARG A 255 2.09 -10.35 0.35
CA ARG A 255 2.83 -9.43 -0.52
C ARG A 255 1.98 -8.23 -0.92
N TYR A 256 2.62 -7.08 -1.00
CA TYR A 256 2.06 -5.86 -1.56
C TYR A 256 3.07 -5.22 -2.50
N ALA A 257 2.92 -5.40 -3.79
CA ALA A 257 3.89 -4.97 -4.81
C ALA A 257 5.27 -5.61 -4.61
N ASP A 258 6.28 -4.78 -4.36
CA ASP A 258 7.67 -5.13 -4.07
C ASP A 258 7.92 -5.50 -2.59
N ASP A 259 7.06 -5.04 -1.69
CA ASP A 259 7.15 -5.35 -0.26
C ASP A 259 6.45 -6.68 0.06
N PHE A 260 7.07 -7.54 0.85
CA PHE A 260 6.41 -8.71 1.41
C PHE A 260 6.72 -8.91 2.89
N ILE A 261 5.82 -9.57 3.58
CA ILE A 261 6.00 -9.96 4.97
C ILE A 261 5.65 -11.43 5.16
N MET A 262 6.51 -12.15 5.88
CA MET A 262 6.25 -13.54 6.27
C MET A 262 6.19 -13.65 7.78
N GLY A 263 5.23 -14.43 8.27
CA GLY A 263 5.10 -14.77 9.68
C GLY A 263 5.51 -16.21 9.92
N LEU A 264 6.43 -16.45 10.85
CA LEU A 264 6.86 -17.79 11.21
C LEU A 264 6.58 -18.10 12.68
N ASN A 265 5.85 -19.18 12.92
CA ASN A 265 5.76 -19.81 14.22
C ASN A 265 6.72 -20.98 14.29
N GLY A 266 8.00 -20.71 14.56
CA GLY A 266 9.06 -21.72 14.55
C GLY A 266 10.39 -21.20 15.08
N PRO A 267 11.47 -21.97 14.95
CA PRO A 267 12.82 -21.57 15.35
C PRO A 267 13.36 -20.41 14.48
N LYS A 268 14.14 -19.50 15.09
CA LYS A 268 14.78 -18.36 14.38
C LYS A 268 15.67 -18.79 13.21
N ILE A 269 16.31 -19.95 13.31
CA ILE A 269 17.19 -20.45 12.25
C ILE A 269 16.45 -20.60 10.90
N TYR A 270 15.17 -21.00 10.95
CA TYR A 270 14.35 -21.11 9.73
C TYR A 270 14.09 -19.76 9.08
N CYS A 271 14.02 -18.66 9.84
CA CYS A 271 13.88 -17.34 9.25
C CYS A 271 15.07 -16.98 8.34
N LYS A 272 16.30 -17.33 8.76
CA LYS A 272 17.51 -17.10 7.94
C LYS A 272 17.48 -17.96 6.68
N GLN A 273 17.16 -19.26 6.83
CA GLN A 273 17.05 -20.17 5.70
C GLN A 273 15.99 -19.70 4.69
N ILE A 274 14.81 -19.25 5.17
CA ILE A 274 13.75 -18.70 4.32
C ILE A 274 14.24 -17.46 3.55
N VAL A 275 14.96 -16.55 4.21
CA VAL A 275 15.51 -15.35 3.55
C VAL A 275 16.53 -15.75 2.46
N ASP A 276 17.41 -16.71 2.76
CA ASP A 276 18.43 -17.18 1.80
C ASP A 276 17.76 -17.87 0.60
N GLU A 277 16.76 -18.70 0.82
CA GLU A 277 15.99 -19.35 -0.25
C GLU A 277 15.22 -18.33 -1.11
N CYS A 278 14.57 -17.33 -0.48
CA CYS A 278 13.91 -16.24 -1.22
C CYS A 278 14.92 -15.46 -2.08
N LYS A 279 16.11 -15.14 -1.53
CA LYS A 279 17.20 -14.48 -2.26
C LYS A 279 17.62 -15.27 -3.47
N THR A 280 17.87 -16.58 -3.30
CA THR A 280 18.28 -17.49 -4.37
C THR A 280 17.21 -17.55 -5.46
N PHE A 281 15.95 -17.80 -5.11
CA PHE A 281 14.87 -17.86 -6.09
C PHE A 281 14.70 -16.55 -6.87
N LEU A 282 14.66 -15.41 -6.19
CA LEU A 282 14.52 -14.10 -6.83
C LEU A 282 15.67 -13.84 -7.82
N PHE A 283 16.90 -14.18 -7.44
CA PHE A 283 18.07 -13.96 -8.29
C PHE A 283 18.12 -14.93 -9.48
N GLU A 284 17.93 -16.22 -9.24
CA GLU A 284 18.10 -17.25 -10.28
C GLU A 284 16.93 -17.23 -11.27
N GLN A 285 15.69 -17.17 -10.80
CA GLN A 285 14.50 -17.28 -11.64
C GLN A 285 14.04 -15.94 -12.20
N LEU A 286 14.09 -14.89 -11.40
CA LEU A 286 13.55 -13.58 -11.76
C LEU A 286 14.61 -12.50 -12.00
N LYS A 287 15.90 -12.81 -11.86
CA LYS A 287 16.99 -11.82 -11.99
C LYS A 287 16.78 -10.57 -11.14
N LEU A 288 16.09 -10.73 -9.99
CA LEU A 288 15.84 -9.68 -9.02
C LEU A 288 16.74 -9.85 -7.80
N THR A 289 17.07 -8.74 -7.14
CA THR A 289 17.89 -8.74 -5.93
C THR A 289 17.04 -8.41 -4.71
N LEU A 290 17.11 -9.26 -3.68
CA LEU A 290 16.54 -8.96 -2.38
C LEU A 290 17.43 -7.95 -1.66
N ASN A 291 16.86 -6.85 -1.18
CA ASN A 291 17.57 -5.82 -0.42
C ASN A 291 17.85 -6.32 1.01
N ILE A 292 19.09 -6.83 1.24
CA ILE A 292 19.46 -7.42 2.52
C ILE A 292 19.47 -6.39 3.65
N GLU A 293 19.85 -5.13 3.38
CA GLU A 293 19.92 -4.07 4.40
C GLU A 293 18.53 -3.71 4.94
N LYS A 294 17.53 -3.78 4.09
CA LYS A 294 16.13 -3.53 4.46
C LYS A 294 15.39 -4.78 4.90
N THR A 295 15.89 -5.97 4.55
CA THR A 295 15.30 -7.24 4.99
C THR A 295 15.57 -7.46 6.47
N LYS A 296 14.49 -7.55 7.28
CA LYS A 296 14.59 -7.63 8.73
C LYS A 296 13.88 -8.85 9.27
N ILE A 297 14.51 -9.49 10.26
CA ILE A 297 13.91 -10.59 11.03
C ILE A 297 13.62 -10.05 12.43
N THR A 298 12.35 -9.85 12.72
CA THR A 298 11.86 -9.22 13.96
C THR A 298 11.13 -10.23 14.83
N HIS A 299 11.43 -10.28 16.13
CA HIS A 299 10.66 -11.09 17.07
C HIS A 299 9.38 -10.34 17.45
N SER A 300 8.22 -10.89 17.09
CA SER A 300 6.91 -10.20 17.13
C SER A 300 6.45 -9.74 18.53
N GLN A 301 7.01 -10.27 19.62
CA GLN A 301 6.68 -9.83 20.98
C GLN A 301 7.68 -8.84 21.59
N LEU A 302 8.91 -8.83 21.08
CA LEU A 302 9.99 -7.97 21.61
C LEU A 302 10.06 -6.65 20.87
N ASP A 303 9.80 -6.68 19.55
CA ASP A 303 9.87 -5.52 18.67
C ASP A 303 8.69 -5.52 17.67
N SER A 304 8.63 -4.56 16.79
CA SER A 304 7.60 -4.40 15.77
C SER A 304 8.19 -4.35 14.37
N ALA A 305 7.64 -5.17 13.47
CA ALA A 305 7.86 -5.05 12.04
C ALA A 305 7.10 -3.83 11.49
N THR A 306 7.56 -3.32 10.34
CA THR A 306 6.87 -2.22 9.65
C THR A 306 6.37 -2.70 8.30
N PHE A 307 5.07 -2.74 8.09
CA PHE A 307 4.48 -3.13 6.82
C PHE A 307 3.37 -2.16 6.43
N LEU A 308 3.38 -1.68 5.20
CA LEU A 308 2.41 -0.70 4.66
C LEU A 308 2.16 0.46 5.63
N GLY A 309 3.22 1.00 6.23
CA GLY A 309 3.12 2.14 7.14
C GLY A 309 2.48 1.87 8.50
N TYR A 310 2.18 0.62 8.84
CA TYR A 310 1.75 0.18 10.16
C TYR A 310 2.91 -0.48 10.91
N ARG A 311 2.87 -0.45 12.23
CA ARG A 311 3.68 -1.31 13.09
C ARG A 311 2.92 -2.60 13.36
N VAL A 312 3.54 -3.73 13.06
CA VAL A 312 2.99 -5.09 13.22
C VAL A 312 3.73 -5.80 14.32
N TYR A 313 3.03 -6.21 15.37
CA TYR A 313 3.63 -6.93 16.51
C TYR A 313 2.57 -7.74 17.26
N LYS A 314 2.98 -8.55 18.25
CA LYS A 314 2.07 -9.33 19.11
C LYS A 314 1.95 -8.73 20.50
N THR A 315 0.81 -8.95 21.13
CA THR A 315 0.64 -8.62 22.55
C THR A 315 1.61 -9.43 23.42
N LYS A 316 2.26 -8.76 24.38
CA LYS A 316 3.12 -9.45 25.35
C LYS A 316 2.29 -10.39 26.22
N LEU A 317 2.76 -11.63 26.40
CA LEU A 317 2.10 -12.69 27.19
C LEU A 317 1.92 -12.37 28.67
N SER A 318 2.68 -11.41 29.22
CA SER A 318 2.69 -11.07 30.66
C SER A 318 1.37 -10.54 31.22
N LYS A 319 0.36 -10.33 30.38
CA LYS A 319 -0.99 -9.91 30.79
C LYS A 319 -2.06 -10.70 30.03
N MET A 320 -2.05 -12.03 30.19
CA MET A 320 -3.19 -12.82 29.74
C MET A 320 -4.42 -12.46 30.57
N LYS A 321 -5.27 -11.64 29.98
CA LYS A 321 -6.55 -11.28 30.58
C LYS A 321 -7.56 -12.37 30.27
N ILE A 322 -8.07 -12.99 31.30
CA ILE A 322 -9.32 -13.75 31.26
C ILE A 322 -10.42 -12.70 31.01
N ALA A 323 -11.25 -12.93 30.00
CA ALA A 323 -12.37 -12.04 29.68
C ALA A 323 -13.56 -12.89 29.26
N TYR A 324 -14.77 -12.37 29.48
CA TYR A 324 -15.96 -12.99 28.94
C TYR A 324 -15.97 -12.88 27.41
N ASN A 325 -16.28 -14.00 26.73
CA ASN A 325 -16.53 -14.02 25.30
C ASN A 325 -17.92 -13.44 24.99
N LEU A 326 -18.27 -13.31 23.69
CA LEU A 326 -19.57 -12.83 23.26
C LEU A 326 -20.75 -13.69 23.76
N LYS A 327 -20.50 -14.92 24.20
CA LYS A 327 -21.49 -15.85 24.78
C LYS A 327 -21.55 -15.77 26.32
N GLY A 328 -20.89 -14.79 26.94
CA GLY A 328 -20.86 -14.64 28.40
C GLY A 328 -20.01 -15.68 29.14
N GLN A 329 -19.20 -16.48 28.44
CA GLN A 329 -18.35 -17.48 29.05
C GLN A 329 -16.96 -16.90 29.31
N LEU A 330 -16.36 -17.22 30.44
CA LEU A 330 -14.95 -16.93 30.75
C LEU A 330 -14.07 -17.60 29.70
N SER A 331 -13.36 -16.79 28.94
CA SER A 331 -12.43 -17.27 27.95
C SER A 331 -11.09 -16.56 28.07
N ARG A 332 -10.04 -17.28 27.74
CA ARG A 332 -8.70 -16.76 27.67
C ARG A 332 -8.53 -15.94 26.38
N ARG A 333 -8.07 -14.71 26.51
CA ARG A 333 -7.64 -13.96 25.32
C ARG A 333 -6.34 -14.56 24.78
N THR A 334 -6.38 -15.04 23.56
CA THR A 334 -5.19 -15.46 22.81
C THR A 334 -4.34 -14.25 22.42
N THR A 335 -3.06 -14.48 22.12
CA THR A 335 -2.20 -13.47 21.53
C THR A 335 -2.78 -13.07 20.18
N ASN A 336 -2.98 -11.76 19.97
CA ASN A 336 -3.47 -11.23 18.71
C ASN A 336 -2.35 -10.42 18.05
N THR A 337 -2.34 -10.41 16.73
CA THR A 337 -1.54 -9.46 15.96
C THR A 337 -2.09 -8.06 16.16
N ILE A 338 -1.24 -7.16 16.57
CA ILE A 338 -1.53 -5.74 16.76
C ILE A 338 -1.03 -4.98 15.54
N LEU A 339 -1.90 -4.15 15.00
CA LEU A 339 -1.59 -3.19 13.96
C LEU A 339 -1.66 -1.81 14.58
N ASP A 340 -0.54 -1.10 14.73
CA ASP A 340 -0.54 0.26 15.26
C ASP A 340 -0.14 1.29 14.21
N GLY A 341 -0.87 2.41 14.20
CA GLY A 341 -0.49 3.60 13.45
C GLY A 341 0.70 4.29 14.16
N PRO A 342 1.85 4.49 13.48
CA PRO A 342 3.04 5.12 14.04
C PRO A 342 2.86 6.63 14.14
N ILE A 343 2.39 7.12 15.29
CA ILE A 343 2.06 8.54 15.53
C ILE A 343 3.25 9.46 15.24
N ASP A 344 4.45 9.05 15.61
CA ASP A 344 5.70 9.75 15.35
C ASP A 344 5.94 10.01 13.85
N ARG A 345 5.76 8.97 13.02
CA ARG A 345 5.88 9.09 11.55
C ARG A 345 4.75 9.93 10.95
N ILE A 346 3.53 9.82 11.48
CA ILE A 346 2.39 10.63 11.03
C ILE A 346 2.66 12.11 11.33
N VAL A 347 3.13 12.44 12.52
CA VAL A 347 3.49 13.83 12.91
C VAL A 347 4.64 14.35 12.04
N LYS A 348 5.67 13.54 11.77
CA LYS A 348 6.76 13.92 10.86
C LYS A 348 6.23 14.27 9.46
N LYS A 349 5.34 13.43 8.88
CA LYS A 349 4.72 13.74 7.58
C LYS A 349 3.86 15.00 7.59
N LEU A 350 3.17 15.28 8.71
CA LEU A 350 2.43 16.54 8.89
C LEU A 350 3.37 17.74 8.99
N ASN A 351 4.54 17.58 9.61
CA ASN A 351 5.59 18.61 9.63
C ASN A 351 6.13 18.91 8.24
N GLU A 352 6.50 17.90 7.46
CA GLU A 352 6.97 18.04 6.09
C GLU A 352 5.96 18.77 5.19
N ARG A 353 4.66 18.63 5.50
CA ARG A 353 3.57 19.33 4.81
C ARG A 353 3.20 20.71 5.40
N GLY A 354 3.89 21.15 6.44
CA GLY A 354 3.75 22.49 7.03
C GLY A 354 2.59 22.64 8.02
N TYR A 355 2.04 21.54 8.58
CA TYR A 355 0.98 21.60 9.59
C TYR A 355 1.51 21.68 11.02
N THR A 356 2.77 21.29 11.26
CA THR A 356 3.41 21.34 12.56
C THR A 356 4.81 21.94 12.47
N LYS A 357 5.33 22.39 13.60
CA LYS A 357 6.75 22.65 13.81
C LYS A 357 7.51 21.32 13.99
N LYS A 358 8.85 21.37 14.09
CA LYS A 358 9.70 20.19 14.32
C LYS A 358 9.38 19.46 15.64
N ASP A 359 8.94 20.18 16.67
CA ASP A 359 8.50 19.65 17.96
C ASP A 359 7.12 18.97 17.92
N GLY A 360 6.45 18.99 16.77
CA GLY A 360 5.10 18.44 16.58
C GLY A 360 3.97 19.36 17.08
N SER A 361 4.24 20.59 17.49
CA SER A 361 3.22 21.58 17.83
C SER A 361 2.56 22.12 16.55
N PRO A 362 1.23 22.39 16.54
CA PRO A 362 0.56 22.95 15.38
C PRO A 362 1.13 24.31 14.96
N THR A 363 1.20 24.58 13.66
CA THR A 363 1.63 25.85 13.11
C THR A 363 0.71 26.29 11.96
N ARG A 364 0.72 27.59 11.64
CA ARG A 364 0.01 28.11 10.48
C ARG A 364 0.58 27.50 9.19
N ASN A 365 -0.27 27.16 8.25
CA ASN A 365 0.17 26.74 6.92
C ASN A 365 -0.06 27.86 5.91
N GLY A 366 1.02 28.57 5.54
CA GLY A 366 0.99 29.74 4.68
C GLY A 366 0.45 29.46 3.27
N ARG A 367 0.48 28.21 2.81
CA ARG A 367 0.01 27.83 1.47
C ARG A 367 -1.48 28.09 1.26
N PHE A 368 -2.27 28.16 2.34
CA PHE A 368 -3.73 28.30 2.26
C PHE A 368 -4.23 29.72 2.58
N ILE A 369 -3.37 30.69 2.84
CA ILE A 369 -3.78 32.05 3.21
C ILE A 369 -4.64 32.72 2.14
N ASN A 370 -4.36 32.45 0.85
CA ASN A 370 -5.11 33.04 -0.27
C ASN A 370 -6.42 32.32 -0.61
N HIS A 371 -6.67 31.14 -0.05
CA HIS A 371 -7.92 30.40 -0.27
C HIS A 371 -9.08 31.01 0.52
N THR A 372 -10.33 30.73 0.13
CA THR A 372 -11.50 31.08 0.95
C THR A 372 -11.45 30.34 2.29
N LEU A 373 -12.15 30.85 3.30
CA LEU A 373 -12.22 30.15 4.60
C LEU A 373 -12.87 28.78 4.48
N TYR A 374 -13.84 28.66 3.56
CA TYR A 374 -14.54 27.40 3.27
C TYR A 374 -13.58 26.36 2.68
N ASP A 375 -12.88 26.71 1.59
CA ASP A 375 -11.90 25.83 0.93
C ASP A 375 -10.79 25.39 1.88
N MET A 376 -10.37 26.33 2.74
CA MET A 376 -9.36 26.03 3.77
C MET A 376 -9.85 24.94 4.72
N ILE A 377 -11.04 25.08 5.30
CA ILE A 377 -11.60 24.07 6.20
C ILE A 377 -11.82 22.74 5.49
N GLU A 378 -12.36 22.77 4.27
CA GLU A 378 -12.58 21.55 3.49
C GLU A 378 -11.27 20.83 3.22
N HIS A 379 -10.21 21.55 2.87
CA HIS A 379 -8.88 20.96 2.69
C HIS A 379 -8.37 20.27 3.98
N TYR A 380 -8.45 20.94 5.14
CA TYR A 380 -8.03 20.36 6.40
C TYR A 380 -8.85 19.10 6.76
N LYS A 381 -10.16 19.12 6.49
CA LYS A 381 -11.04 17.94 6.66
C LYS A 381 -10.66 16.79 5.72
N MET A 382 -10.34 17.08 4.46
CA MET A 382 -9.90 16.05 3.49
C MET A 382 -8.59 15.41 3.94
N VAL A 383 -7.63 16.18 4.42
CA VAL A 383 -6.37 15.66 4.96
C VAL A 383 -6.61 14.78 6.18
N GLU A 384 -7.44 15.24 7.12
CA GLU A 384 -7.82 14.45 8.30
C GLU A 384 -8.49 13.13 7.91
N ARG A 385 -9.50 13.20 7.04
CA ARG A 385 -10.22 12.03 6.52
C ARG A 385 -9.28 11.03 5.87
N GLY A 386 -8.37 11.48 5.01
CA GLY A 386 -7.42 10.62 4.31
C GLY A 386 -6.51 9.86 5.28
N ILE A 387 -5.96 10.54 6.29
CA ILE A 387 -5.11 9.91 7.32
C ILE A 387 -5.92 8.92 8.15
N LEU A 388 -7.11 9.30 8.63
CA LEU A 388 -7.93 8.45 9.48
C LEU A 388 -8.48 7.24 8.72
N GLN A 389 -8.87 7.40 7.46
CA GLN A 389 -9.28 6.29 6.60
C GLN A 389 -8.13 5.30 6.35
N TYR A 390 -6.91 5.81 6.16
CA TYR A 390 -5.75 4.93 5.99
C TYR A 390 -5.47 4.10 7.24
N TYR A 391 -5.50 4.72 8.44
CA TYR A 391 -5.21 4.06 9.71
C TYR A 391 -6.45 3.46 10.41
N LYS A 392 -7.56 3.21 9.68
CA LYS A 392 -8.81 2.70 10.26
C LYS A 392 -8.68 1.33 10.95
N LEU A 393 -7.73 0.50 10.53
CA LEU A 393 -7.45 -0.82 11.11
C LEU A 393 -6.54 -0.77 12.34
N ALA A 394 -5.98 0.41 12.66
CA ALA A 394 -5.04 0.54 13.76
C ALA A 394 -5.70 0.27 15.12
N ASN A 395 -5.06 -0.57 15.93
CA ASN A 395 -5.51 -0.85 17.30
C ASN A 395 -5.45 0.41 18.18
N ASN A 396 -4.48 1.30 17.93
CA ASN A 396 -4.36 2.61 18.58
C ASN A 396 -5.11 3.73 17.85
N TYR A 397 -6.11 3.41 17.00
CA TYR A 397 -6.85 4.37 16.18
C TYR A 397 -7.32 5.62 16.96
N GLY A 398 -7.86 5.43 18.17
CA GLY A 398 -8.33 6.56 19.01
C GLY A 398 -7.23 7.57 19.34
N ARG A 399 -5.99 7.09 19.60
CA ARG A 399 -4.82 7.95 19.85
C ARG A 399 -4.35 8.65 18.57
N VAL A 400 -4.30 7.92 17.46
CA VAL A 400 -3.98 8.50 16.14
C VAL A 400 -4.98 9.61 15.80
N ALA A 401 -6.28 9.32 15.91
CA ALA A 401 -7.35 10.25 15.61
C ALA A 401 -7.29 11.51 16.49
N ALA A 402 -7.09 11.34 17.78
CA ALA A 402 -6.99 12.47 18.70
C ALA A 402 -5.79 13.37 18.36
N ARG A 403 -4.62 12.79 18.05
CA ARG A 403 -3.41 13.55 17.71
C ARG A 403 -3.53 14.28 16.38
N VAL A 404 -4.02 13.60 15.34
CA VAL A 404 -4.22 14.18 14.00
C VAL A 404 -5.26 15.30 14.07
N HIS A 405 -6.39 15.06 14.73
CA HIS A 405 -7.42 16.07 14.93
C HIS A 405 -6.89 17.32 15.63
N TYR A 406 -6.17 17.15 16.75
CA TYR A 406 -5.52 18.25 17.46
C TYR A 406 -4.64 19.07 16.54
N ILE A 407 -3.72 18.43 15.84
CA ILE A 407 -2.78 19.13 14.96
C ILE A 407 -3.52 19.91 13.87
N LEU A 408 -4.39 19.25 13.12
CA LEU A 408 -5.06 19.86 11.97
C LEU A 408 -6.02 20.95 12.38
N LYS A 409 -6.78 20.77 13.46
CA LYS A 409 -7.72 21.79 13.98
C LYS A 409 -6.98 23.06 14.40
N TYR A 410 -5.92 22.93 15.20
CA TYR A 410 -5.17 24.09 15.67
C TYR A 410 -4.32 24.73 14.57
N SER A 411 -3.77 23.95 13.65
CA SER A 411 -3.10 24.47 12.44
C SER A 411 -4.08 25.27 11.57
N CYS A 412 -5.30 24.78 11.36
CA CYS A 412 -6.36 25.50 10.66
C CYS A 412 -6.71 26.83 11.37
N ALA A 413 -6.94 26.78 12.67
CA ALA A 413 -7.23 27.99 13.47
C ALA A 413 -6.12 29.03 13.40
N LEU A 414 -4.85 28.62 13.46
CA LEU A 414 -3.68 29.51 13.30
C LEU A 414 -3.61 30.10 11.88
N THR A 415 -3.96 29.32 10.85
CA THR A 415 -4.00 29.80 9.47
C THR A 415 -5.12 30.82 9.27
N ILE A 416 -6.30 30.58 9.84
CA ILE A 416 -7.43 31.53 9.87
C ILE A 416 -7.03 32.81 10.62
N ALA A 417 -6.37 32.69 11.79
CA ALA A 417 -5.87 33.82 12.55
C ALA A 417 -4.96 34.72 11.70
N SER A 418 -4.02 34.11 10.98
CA SER A 418 -3.10 34.83 10.09
C SER A 418 -3.84 35.50 8.92
N LYS A 419 -4.77 34.81 8.25
CA LYS A 419 -5.57 35.35 7.15
C LYS A 419 -6.43 36.54 7.57
N MET A 420 -7.11 36.42 8.72
CA MET A 420 -8.08 37.40 9.21
C MET A 420 -7.43 38.46 10.11
N LYS A 421 -6.08 38.47 10.20
CA LYS A 421 -5.32 39.39 11.07
C LYS A 421 -5.78 39.35 12.53
N LEU A 422 -6.25 38.19 13.00
CA LEU A 422 -6.61 37.98 14.41
C LEU A 422 -5.36 37.59 15.22
N THR A 423 -5.12 38.33 16.31
CA THR A 423 -3.85 38.21 17.09
C THR A 423 -3.81 36.93 17.92
N THR A 424 -4.95 36.34 18.29
CA THR A 424 -5.00 35.17 19.20
C THR A 424 -5.98 34.13 18.75
N LEU A 425 -5.67 32.86 19.08
CA LEU A 425 -6.60 31.73 18.87
C LEU A 425 -7.96 31.92 19.58
N ARG A 426 -7.95 32.61 20.77
CA ARG A 426 -9.16 32.89 21.49
C ARG A 426 -10.13 33.71 20.64
N ARG A 427 -9.64 34.75 19.93
CA ARG A 427 -10.46 35.57 19.01
C ARG A 427 -11.02 34.73 17.84
N VAL A 428 -10.23 33.79 17.32
CA VAL A 428 -10.71 32.89 16.25
C VAL A 428 -11.86 32.02 16.77
N PHE A 429 -11.69 31.37 17.93
CA PHE A 429 -12.72 30.49 18.48
C PHE A 429 -13.94 31.24 18.98
N ASN A 430 -13.81 32.50 19.47
CA ASN A 430 -14.96 33.34 19.79
C ASN A 430 -15.77 33.69 18.53
N LYS A 431 -15.10 33.98 17.39
CA LYS A 431 -15.76 34.37 16.13
C LYS A 431 -16.39 33.18 15.40
N TYR A 432 -15.68 32.06 15.33
CA TYR A 432 -16.06 30.89 14.51
C TYR A 432 -16.51 29.67 15.34
N GLY A 433 -16.56 29.79 16.63
CA GLY A 433 -16.91 28.69 17.55
C GLY A 433 -15.80 27.66 17.73
N LYS A 434 -15.94 26.82 18.75
CA LYS A 434 -14.97 25.78 19.10
C LYS A 434 -14.66 24.79 17.94
N ASN A 435 -15.58 24.61 17.02
CA ASN A 435 -15.46 23.67 15.90
C ASN A 435 -15.14 24.38 14.57
N LEU A 436 -14.77 25.66 14.59
CA LEU A 436 -14.51 26.45 13.39
C LEU A 436 -15.66 26.38 12.37
N ASN A 437 -16.83 26.83 12.82
CA ASN A 437 -18.07 26.81 12.03
C ASN A 437 -18.03 27.91 10.96
N ILE A 438 -17.96 27.53 9.70
CA ILE A 438 -17.97 28.47 8.58
C ILE A 438 -19.06 28.03 7.59
N LYS A 439 -19.85 29.00 7.11
CA LYS A 439 -20.84 28.78 6.06
C LYS A 439 -20.25 29.16 4.71
N ASP A 440 -20.61 28.43 3.67
CA ASP A 440 -20.37 28.84 2.28
C ASP A 440 -21.39 29.89 1.83
N GLU A 441 -21.25 30.33 0.59
CA GLU A 441 -22.17 31.28 -0.04
C GLU A 441 -23.60 30.73 -0.16
N SER A 442 -23.77 29.40 -0.18
CA SER A 442 -25.06 28.71 -0.20
C SER A 442 -25.65 28.48 1.19
N GLY A 443 -24.96 28.92 2.25
CA GLY A 443 -25.38 28.73 3.64
C GLY A 443 -25.04 27.34 4.22
N LYS A 444 -24.34 26.48 3.48
CA LYS A 444 -23.91 25.14 3.92
C LYS A 444 -22.85 25.26 5.00
N LEU A 445 -23.10 24.65 6.15
CA LEU A 445 -22.21 24.71 7.30
C LEU A 445 -21.12 23.66 7.23
N LEU A 446 -19.86 24.08 7.27
CA LEU A 446 -18.69 23.23 7.47
C LEU A 446 -18.16 23.33 8.90
N LEU A 447 -17.86 22.19 9.49
CA LEU A 447 -17.37 22.03 10.86
C LEU A 447 -16.15 21.12 10.90
N ILE A 448 -15.15 21.43 11.70
CA ILE A 448 -14.12 20.48 12.10
C ILE A 448 -14.56 19.81 13.40
N THR A 449 -15.28 18.70 13.33
CA THR A 449 -15.81 18.01 14.51
C THR A 449 -15.19 16.63 14.73
N ARG A 450 -15.05 16.26 16.01
CA ARG A 450 -14.65 14.90 16.42
C ARG A 450 -15.68 13.81 16.02
N ARG A 451 -16.91 14.19 15.65
CA ARG A 451 -17.99 13.26 15.25
C ARG A 451 -17.71 12.56 13.91
N SER A 452 -16.98 13.18 12.97
CA SER A 452 -16.59 12.55 11.71
C SER A 452 -15.71 11.32 11.91
N ILE A 453 -15.03 11.22 13.04
CA ILE A 453 -14.19 10.09 13.44
C ILE A 453 -15.02 8.86 13.83
N ILE A 454 -16.16 9.06 14.48
CA ILE A 454 -17.04 7.99 15.00
C ILE A 454 -17.82 7.31 13.86
N VAL A 455 -18.22 8.06 12.83
CA VAL A 455 -18.97 7.53 11.68
C VAL A 455 -18.14 6.54 10.87
N VAL A 456 -16.83 6.79 10.71
CA VAL A 456 -15.93 5.87 10.00
C VAL A 456 -15.80 4.52 10.71
N ARG A 457 -15.93 4.47 12.04
CA ARG A 457 -15.81 3.23 12.83
C ARG A 457 -17.10 2.40 12.86
N LYS A 458 -18.28 3.04 12.77
CA LYS A 458 -19.61 2.36 12.79
C LYS A 458 -20.00 1.74 11.43
N SER A 459 -19.46 2.24 10.32
CA SER A 459 -19.73 1.69 8.98
C SER A 459 -18.89 0.47 8.62
N LEU A 460 -18.08 -0.06 9.56
CA LEU A 460 -17.13 -1.15 9.37
C LEU A 460 -17.36 -2.35 10.31
N LEU A 461 -18.41 -2.31 11.12
CA LEU A 461 -18.95 -3.44 11.88
C LEU A 461 -20.23 -3.97 11.22
#